data_d5e07bd2533717273a0cbe1fe701947c
#
_entry.id   d5e07bd2533717273a0cbe1fe701947c
#
_cell.length_a   1.000
_cell.length_b   1.000
_cell.length_c   1.000
_cell.angle_alpha   90.00
_cell.angle_beta   90.00
_cell.angle_gamma   90.00
#
_symmetry.space_group_name_H-M   'P 1'
#
loop_
_entity.id
_entity.type
_entity.pdbx_description
1 polymer ?
#
loop_
_entity_poly.entity_id
_entity_poly.type
_entity_poly.pdbx_seq_one_letter_code
_entity_poly.pdbx_strand_id
1 'polypeptide(L)'
;MKQPKILRGFLSSILHIPPEKIGTIHIKDRHLSKDLLEGKLSILDLYTVVEGTGKINIEMKVLPYAHWDRRSLSYLAKVYTQDLKSGEAYANCVKAIHISILGFNQLTDTDYFYSSFHMREDSRHSLYSDQWEVHVIELPKLNSSKVKEEHKKLYQWACFICAEGEEERAMIEKDPYIEEAIRELELLERDPERMDEYLFRQKNLSDYVTQMEYSRKEGEYTKVIDLVQKKMQRGKTEAEIADALEEDPQTIASICRMIRLYPSSSKEEIYKAWQNKPGTD
;
A
#
# COMPACT_ATOMS: atom_id res chain seq x y z
N MET A 1 11.78 -7.00 10.40
CA MET A 1 10.59 -7.01 11.28
C MET A 1 10.16 -8.38 11.83
N LYS A 2 10.60 -9.51 11.29
CA LYS A 2 10.25 -10.83 11.86
C LYS A 2 10.98 -11.18 13.18
N GLN A 3 11.88 -10.33 13.65
CA GLN A 3 12.57 -10.51 14.94
C GLN A 3 11.71 -9.91 16.06
N PRO A 4 11.38 -10.67 17.13
CA PRO A 4 10.51 -10.17 18.20
C PRO A 4 11.02 -8.90 18.88
N LYS A 5 12.35 -8.73 19.00
CA LYS A 5 12.97 -7.55 19.60
C LYS A 5 12.72 -6.29 18.76
N ILE A 6 12.95 -6.36 17.44
CA ILE A 6 12.70 -5.26 16.49
C ILE A 6 11.21 -4.91 16.47
N LEU A 7 10.36 -5.93 16.39
CA LEU A 7 8.92 -5.75 16.40
C LEU A 7 8.41 -5.10 17.69
N ARG A 8 9.01 -5.44 18.84
CA ARG A 8 8.70 -4.80 20.13
C ARG A 8 8.97 -3.30 20.10
N GLY A 9 10.10 -2.86 19.55
CA GLY A 9 10.44 -1.43 19.42
C GLY A 9 9.44 -0.70 18.52
N PHE A 10 9.12 -1.27 17.36
CA PHE A 10 8.13 -0.68 16.44
C PHE A 10 6.74 -0.61 17.07
N LEU A 11 6.25 -1.70 17.66
CA LEU A 11 4.94 -1.74 18.33
C LEU A 11 4.87 -0.78 19.51
N SER A 12 5.95 -0.66 20.29
CA SER A 12 6.04 0.33 21.37
C SER A 12 5.82 1.76 20.86
N SER A 13 6.42 2.09 19.72
CA SER A 13 6.35 3.43 19.14
C SER A 13 4.95 3.79 18.61
N ILE A 14 4.23 2.82 18.02
CA ILE A 14 2.93 3.07 17.39
C ILE A 14 1.76 2.92 18.35
N LEU A 15 1.86 2.01 19.33
CA LEU A 15 0.81 1.77 20.33
C LEU A 15 0.97 2.64 21.57
N HIS A 16 2.05 3.43 21.66
CA HIS A 16 2.40 4.25 22.84
C HIS A 16 2.47 3.45 24.14
N ILE A 17 2.93 2.19 24.03
CA ILE A 17 3.13 1.29 25.18
C ILE A 17 4.63 1.17 25.43
N PRO A 18 5.14 1.40 26.66
CA PRO A 18 6.54 1.18 26.98
C PRO A 18 7.00 -0.23 26.57
N PRO A 19 8.19 -0.40 25.99
CA PRO A 19 8.63 -1.70 25.46
C PRO A 19 8.59 -2.85 26.48
N GLU A 20 8.86 -2.54 27.73
CA GLU A 20 8.85 -3.49 28.86
C GLU A 20 7.43 -3.94 29.26
N LYS A 21 6.41 -3.17 28.87
CA LYS A 21 4.99 -3.51 29.08
C LYS A 21 4.36 -4.26 27.92
N ILE A 22 5.05 -4.38 26.79
CA ILE A 22 4.62 -5.23 25.67
C ILE A 22 4.86 -6.69 26.07
N GLY A 23 3.81 -7.48 26.08
CA GLY A 23 3.87 -8.90 26.42
C GLY A 23 4.67 -9.73 25.41
N THR A 24 4.59 -11.04 25.52
CA THR A 24 5.25 -11.95 24.60
C THR A 24 4.68 -11.79 23.18
N ILE A 25 5.56 -11.73 22.18
CA ILE A 25 5.20 -11.56 20.79
C ILE A 25 5.27 -12.91 20.09
N HIS A 26 4.14 -13.38 19.59
CA HIS A 26 4.01 -14.61 18.83
C HIS A 26 3.75 -14.30 17.36
N ILE A 27 4.75 -14.45 16.51
CA ILE A 27 4.58 -14.31 15.05
C ILE A 27 3.83 -15.54 14.56
N LYS A 28 2.71 -15.35 13.89
CA LYS A 28 1.80 -16.39 13.42
C LYS A 28 1.92 -16.59 11.90
N ASP A 29 1.33 -17.69 11.41
CA ASP A 29 1.18 -17.90 9.99
C ASP A 29 0.36 -16.76 9.38
N ARG A 30 0.75 -16.33 8.18
CA ARG A 30 0.13 -15.25 7.43
C ARG A 30 -1.18 -15.64 6.74
N HIS A 31 -1.48 -16.94 6.69
CA HIS A 31 -2.72 -17.42 6.08
C HIS A 31 -3.83 -17.40 7.12
N LEU A 32 -4.84 -16.58 6.88
CA LEU A 32 -6.09 -16.66 7.63
C LEU A 32 -6.89 -17.88 7.15
N SER A 33 -7.43 -18.67 8.08
CA SER A 33 -8.12 -19.91 7.77
C SER A 33 -9.27 -19.73 6.75
N LYS A 34 -9.42 -20.75 5.89
CA LYS A 34 -10.41 -20.77 4.79
C LYS A 34 -11.84 -21.11 5.24
N ASP A 35 -12.13 -21.08 6.54
CA ASP A 35 -13.37 -21.63 7.13
C ASP A 35 -14.69 -20.96 6.70
N LEU A 36 -14.60 -20.03 5.75
CA LEU A 36 -15.76 -19.56 4.99
C LEU A 36 -15.62 -20.13 3.57
N LEU A 37 -16.40 -21.15 3.27
CA LEU A 37 -16.39 -22.01 2.07
C LEU A 37 -16.32 -21.30 0.69
N GLU A 38 -16.40 -19.97 0.62
CA GLU A 38 -16.30 -19.16 -0.60
C GLU A 38 -15.49 -17.86 -0.38
N GLY A 39 -14.78 -17.75 0.74
CA GLY A 39 -14.07 -16.52 1.12
C GLY A 39 -12.80 -16.28 0.30
N LYS A 40 -12.57 -15.02 -0.12
CA LYS A 40 -11.33 -14.59 -0.71
C LYS A 40 -10.16 -14.91 0.23
N LEU A 41 -9.17 -15.67 -0.26
CA LEU A 41 -7.95 -15.97 0.50
C LEU A 41 -7.29 -14.67 0.94
N SER A 42 -7.07 -14.53 2.25
CA SER A 42 -6.36 -13.36 2.81
C SER A 42 -4.99 -13.81 3.29
N ILE A 43 -3.95 -13.23 2.69
CA ILE A 43 -2.56 -13.41 3.10
C ILE A 43 -2.11 -12.09 3.71
N LEU A 44 -1.68 -12.13 4.96
CA LEU A 44 -1.20 -10.97 5.71
C LEU A 44 0.32 -10.83 5.51
N ASP A 45 0.84 -9.60 5.49
CA ASP A 45 2.28 -9.38 5.34
C ASP A 45 3.01 -9.80 6.63
N LEU A 46 2.52 -9.36 7.79
CA LEU A 46 3.01 -9.80 9.10
C LEU A 46 1.84 -9.87 10.09
N TYR A 47 1.59 -11.07 10.60
CA TYR A 47 0.56 -11.31 11.61
C TYR A 47 1.20 -11.75 12.94
N THR A 48 0.80 -11.11 14.02
CA THR A 48 1.32 -11.39 15.35
C THR A 48 0.24 -11.30 16.42
N VAL A 49 0.40 -12.10 17.46
CA VAL A 49 -0.39 -12.00 18.69
C VAL A 49 0.54 -11.54 19.81
N VAL A 50 0.14 -10.48 20.50
CA VAL A 50 0.90 -9.90 21.61
C VAL A 50 0.09 -10.08 22.88
N GLU A 51 0.67 -10.81 23.84
CA GLU A 51 0.02 -11.08 25.13
C GLU A 51 -0.37 -9.77 25.83
N GLY A 52 -1.60 -9.68 26.34
CA GLY A 52 -2.12 -8.49 27.02
C GLY A 52 -2.42 -7.29 26.11
N THR A 53 -2.10 -7.36 24.80
CA THR A 53 -2.36 -6.28 23.83
C THR A 53 -3.40 -6.67 22.80
N GLY A 54 -3.22 -7.81 22.11
CA GLY A 54 -4.16 -8.26 21.10
C GLY A 54 -3.52 -8.90 19.87
N LYS A 55 -4.30 -9.04 18.82
CA LYS A 55 -3.92 -9.55 17.50
C LYS A 55 -3.57 -8.38 16.60
N ILE A 56 -2.39 -8.40 16.01
CA ILE A 56 -1.88 -7.28 15.21
C ILE A 56 -1.54 -7.76 13.81
N ASN A 57 -2.14 -7.13 12.82
CA ASN A 57 -1.78 -7.27 11.42
C ASN A 57 -1.03 -6.02 10.95
N ILE A 58 0.17 -6.20 10.37
CA ILE A 58 0.95 -5.13 9.78
C ILE A 58 1.04 -5.39 8.28
N GLU A 59 0.59 -4.43 7.48
CA GLU A 59 0.62 -4.46 6.02
C GLU A 59 1.44 -3.30 5.48
N MET A 60 2.34 -3.60 4.54
CA MET A 60 3.09 -2.57 3.81
C MET A 60 2.65 -2.56 2.35
N LYS A 61 2.31 -1.38 1.83
CA LYS A 61 1.96 -1.17 0.42
C LYS A 61 2.72 0.02 -0.15
N VAL A 62 3.57 -0.27 -1.12
CA VAL A 62 4.39 0.76 -1.80
C VAL A 62 3.55 1.53 -2.82
N LEU A 63 2.71 0.82 -3.58
CA LEU A 63 1.90 1.39 -4.64
C LEU A 63 0.46 1.66 -4.21
N PRO A 64 -0.17 2.72 -4.75
CA PRO A 64 -1.58 2.99 -4.52
C PRO A 64 -2.46 1.78 -4.80
N TYR A 65 -3.35 1.48 -3.88
CA TYR A 65 -4.30 0.39 -4.00
C TYR A 65 -5.73 0.92 -3.88
N ALA A 66 -6.54 0.69 -4.92
CA ALA A 66 -7.93 1.11 -4.92
C ALA A 66 -8.69 0.47 -3.77
N HIS A 67 -9.45 1.29 -3.04
CA HIS A 67 -10.25 0.85 -1.89
C HIS A 67 -9.43 0.19 -0.77
N TRP A 68 -8.26 0.77 -0.47
CA TRP A 68 -7.41 0.30 0.63
C TRP A 68 -8.14 0.30 1.98
N ASP A 69 -8.95 1.32 2.24
CA ASP A 69 -9.83 1.42 3.40
C ASP A 69 -10.71 0.19 3.59
N ARG A 70 -11.39 -0.26 2.52
CA ARG A 70 -12.24 -1.47 2.56
C ARG A 70 -11.44 -2.74 2.78
N ARG A 71 -10.25 -2.81 2.18
CA ARG A 71 -9.35 -3.96 2.33
C ARG A 71 -8.81 -4.06 3.76
N SER A 72 -8.33 -2.97 4.34
CA SER A 72 -7.82 -2.92 5.72
C SER A 72 -8.89 -3.30 6.74
N LEU A 73 -10.11 -2.77 6.59
CA LEU A 73 -11.25 -3.14 7.42
C LEU A 73 -11.65 -4.61 7.26
N SER A 74 -11.58 -5.17 6.04
CA SER A 74 -11.84 -6.60 5.82
C SER A 74 -10.82 -7.49 6.53
N TYR A 75 -9.54 -7.10 6.55
CA TYR A 75 -8.51 -7.82 7.29
C TYR A 75 -8.71 -7.72 8.80
N LEU A 76 -9.00 -6.51 9.29
CA LEU A 76 -9.28 -6.27 10.71
C LEU A 76 -10.44 -7.15 11.21
N ALA A 77 -11.55 -7.18 10.45
CA ALA A 77 -12.71 -7.99 10.77
C ALA A 77 -12.38 -9.49 10.82
N LYS A 78 -11.62 -9.99 9.84
CA LYS A 78 -11.19 -11.41 9.80
C LYS A 78 -10.27 -11.75 10.97
N VAL A 79 -9.30 -10.90 11.30
CA VAL A 79 -8.39 -11.08 12.44
C VAL A 79 -9.17 -11.08 13.75
N TYR A 80 -10.18 -10.23 13.87
CA TYR A 80 -11.02 -10.15 15.07
C TYR A 80 -11.85 -11.42 15.29
N THR A 81 -12.45 -11.95 14.22
CA THR A 81 -13.43 -13.04 14.30
C THR A 81 -12.83 -14.44 14.13
N GLN A 82 -11.56 -14.57 13.69
CA GLN A 82 -10.99 -15.86 13.28
C GLN A 82 -11.01 -16.97 14.35
N ASP A 83 -10.95 -16.61 15.63
CA ASP A 83 -10.91 -17.58 16.73
C ASP A 83 -12.29 -17.79 17.35
N LEU A 84 -13.33 -17.09 16.87
CA LEU A 84 -14.70 -17.23 17.37
C LEU A 84 -15.40 -18.37 16.66
N LYS A 85 -15.65 -19.46 17.36
CA LYS A 85 -16.41 -20.60 16.83
C LYS A 85 -17.90 -20.43 17.08
N SER A 86 -18.71 -21.15 16.30
CA SER A 86 -20.16 -21.17 16.48
C SER A 86 -20.53 -21.62 17.91
N GLY A 87 -21.34 -20.82 18.60
CA GLY A 87 -21.77 -21.07 19.98
C GLY A 87 -20.82 -20.60 21.09
N GLU A 88 -19.66 -20.00 20.74
CA GLU A 88 -18.77 -19.42 21.74
C GLU A 88 -19.23 -18.03 22.19
N ALA A 89 -18.87 -17.66 23.42
CA ALA A 89 -19.18 -16.34 23.96
C ALA A 89 -18.36 -15.24 23.27
N TYR A 90 -18.98 -14.12 22.92
CA TYR A 90 -18.29 -12.94 22.35
C TYR A 90 -17.21 -12.36 23.28
N ALA A 91 -17.25 -12.66 24.57
CA ALA A 91 -16.18 -12.30 25.52
C ALA A 91 -14.81 -12.91 25.17
N ASN A 92 -14.78 -13.95 24.34
CA ASN A 92 -13.55 -14.59 23.86
C ASN A 92 -12.92 -13.84 22.67
N CYS A 93 -13.60 -12.84 22.10
CA CYS A 93 -13.03 -12.01 21.07
C CYS A 93 -11.84 -11.22 21.64
N VAL A 94 -10.69 -11.32 20.97
CA VAL A 94 -9.47 -10.61 21.35
C VAL A 94 -9.32 -9.38 20.46
N LYS A 95 -8.95 -8.25 21.07
CA LYS A 95 -8.68 -6.99 20.39
C LYS A 95 -7.88 -7.20 19.09
N ALA A 96 -8.30 -6.55 18.03
CA ALA A 96 -7.65 -6.58 16.74
C ALA A 96 -7.13 -5.19 16.36
N ILE A 97 -5.89 -5.15 15.91
CA ILE A 97 -5.18 -3.93 15.49
C ILE A 97 -4.69 -4.13 14.08
N HIS A 98 -4.99 -3.19 13.18
CA HIS A 98 -4.46 -3.16 11.82
C HIS A 98 -3.53 -1.97 11.65
N ILE A 99 -2.31 -2.23 11.18
CA ILE A 99 -1.29 -1.22 10.93
C ILE A 99 -0.98 -1.22 9.44
N SER A 100 -1.27 -0.10 8.77
CA SER A 100 -0.95 0.15 7.37
C SER A 100 0.29 1.04 7.28
N ILE A 101 1.31 0.60 6.52
CA ILE A 101 2.49 1.39 6.16
C ILE A 101 2.40 1.63 4.66
N LEU A 102 2.14 2.88 4.25
CA LEU A 102 1.78 3.22 2.88
C LEU A 102 2.83 4.10 2.22
N GLY A 103 3.30 3.70 1.03
CA GLY A 103 4.13 4.50 0.12
C GLY A 103 3.32 5.52 -0.70
N PHE A 104 2.06 5.78 -0.33
CA PHE A 104 1.17 6.73 -1.01
C PHE A 104 0.24 7.43 -0.01
N ASN A 105 -0.32 8.56 -0.44
CA ASN A 105 -1.27 9.30 0.38
C ASN A 105 -2.68 8.68 0.25
N GLN A 106 -3.19 8.14 1.36
CA GLN A 106 -4.54 7.60 1.50
C GLN A 106 -5.52 8.66 2.03
N LEU A 107 -5.07 9.47 2.99
CA LEU A 107 -5.86 10.50 3.65
C LEU A 107 -5.48 11.85 3.04
N THR A 108 -6.43 12.49 2.33
CA THR A 108 -6.17 13.75 1.60
C THR A 108 -6.53 15.00 2.40
N ASP A 109 -7.16 14.83 3.55
CA ASP A 109 -7.66 15.87 4.45
C ASP A 109 -6.65 16.25 5.56
N THR A 110 -5.48 15.64 5.57
CA THR A 110 -4.44 15.89 6.58
C THR A 110 -3.03 15.75 6.00
N ASP A 111 -2.11 16.57 6.53
CA ASP A 111 -0.67 16.49 6.23
C ASP A 111 0.10 15.67 7.27
N TYR A 112 -0.55 15.14 8.29
CA TYR A 112 0.12 14.28 9.26
C TYR A 112 0.50 12.94 8.65
N PHE A 113 1.74 12.48 8.88
CA PHE A 113 2.23 11.19 8.39
C PHE A 113 1.58 10.00 9.10
N TYR A 114 0.97 10.21 10.26
CA TYR A 114 0.37 9.19 11.08
C TYR A 114 -1.03 9.55 11.53
N SER A 115 -1.94 8.60 11.42
CA SER A 115 -3.32 8.68 11.90
C SER A 115 -3.73 7.39 12.58
N SER A 116 -4.49 7.51 13.69
CA SER A 116 -5.06 6.38 14.41
C SER A 116 -6.57 6.52 14.49
N PHE A 117 -7.27 5.39 14.33
CA PHE A 117 -8.72 5.33 14.28
C PHE A 117 -9.24 4.32 15.31
N HIS A 118 -10.28 4.74 16.01
CA HIS A 118 -11.03 3.95 16.99
C HIS A 118 -12.52 4.15 16.73
N MET A 119 -13.35 3.20 17.16
CA MET A 119 -14.80 3.35 17.11
C MET A 119 -15.25 4.36 18.18
N ARG A 120 -15.79 5.48 17.70
CA ARG A 120 -16.25 6.58 18.58
C ARG A 120 -17.67 6.99 18.22
N GLU A 121 -18.37 7.51 19.20
CA GLU A 121 -19.67 8.18 19.00
C GLU A 121 -19.43 9.52 18.31
N ASP A 122 -20.25 9.85 17.28
CA ASP A 122 -19.97 10.92 16.32
C ASP A 122 -20.00 12.33 16.90
N SER A 123 -20.89 12.59 17.86
CA SER A 123 -21.10 13.94 18.39
C SER A 123 -20.19 14.26 19.58
N ARG A 124 -19.99 13.31 20.48
CA ARG A 124 -19.23 13.49 21.73
C ARG A 124 -17.83 12.94 21.66
N HIS A 125 -17.50 12.21 20.59
CA HIS A 125 -16.22 11.51 20.36
C HIS A 125 -15.84 10.55 21.51
N SER A 126 -16.83 10.10 22.31
CA SER A 126 -16.62 9.10 23.35
C SER A 126 -16.30 7.75 22.72
N LEU A 127 -15.33 7.03 23.30
CA LEU A 127 -14.92 5.71 22.82
C LEU A 127 -16.11 4.73 23.01
N TYR A 128 -16.54 4.09 21.91
CA TYR A 128 -17.54 3.03 21.95
C TYR A 128 -16.91 1.70 22.35
N SER A 129 -15.77 1.38 21.75
CA SER A 129 -15.04 0.14 22.01
C SER A 129 -13.56 0.33 21.65
N ASP A 130 -12.66 -0.28 22.43
CA ASP A 130 -11.23 -0.37 22.18
C ASP A 130 -10.82 -1.66 21.46
N GLN A 131 -11.79 -2.49 21.06
CA GLN A 131 -11.54 -3.80 20.46
C GLN A 131 -11.02 -3.73 19.03
N TRP A 132 -11.22 -2.62 18.34
CA TRP A 132 -10.75 -2.36 16.99
C TRP A 132 -9.92 -1.10 16.93
N GLU A 133 -8.70 -1.22 16.40
CA GLU A 133 -7.81 -0.10 16.11
C GLU A 133 -7.28 -0.20 14.68
N VAL A 134 -7.20 0.95 14.00
CA VAL A 134 -6.53 1.08 12.70
C VAL A 134 -5.49 2.18 12.82
N HIS A 135 -4.27 1.86 12.41
CA HIS A 135 -3.16 2.80 12.32
C HIS A 135 -2.71 2.93 10.87
N VAL A 136 -2.53 4.16 10.41
CA VAL A 136 -2.08 4.48 9.05
C VAL A 136 -0.84 5.35 9.13
N ILE A 137 0.26 4.87 8.54
CA ILE A 137 1.51 5.59 8.35
C ILE A 137 1.65 5.87 6.86
N GLU A 138 1.69 7.15 6.48
CA GLU A 138 1.82 7.60 5.10
C GLU A 138 3.22 8.17 4.88
N LEU A 139 4.11 7.33 4.35
CA LEU A 139 5.53 7.64 4.18
C LEU A 139 5.81 8.89 3.33
N PRO A 140 5.04 9.21 2.25
CA PRO A 140 5.28 10.43 1.49
C PRO A 140 5.09 11.73 2.28
N LYS A 141 4.38 11.69 3.41
CA LYS A 141 4.14 12.87 4.25
C LYS A 141 5.25 13.16 5.26
N LEU A 142 6.28 12.33 5.36
CA LEU A 142 7.36 12.51 6.34
C LEU A 142 8.07 13.87 6.21
N ASN A 143 8.30 14.34 4.99
CA ASN A 143 9.02 15.59 4.74
C ASN A 143 8.17 16.86 5.00
N SER A 144 6.84 16.76 4.97
CA SER A 144 5.90 17.87 5.13
C SER A 144 5.20 17.89 6.47
N SER A 145 5.26 16.79 7.20
CA SER A 145 4.52 16.59 8.43
C SER A 145 5.10 17.38 9.60
N LYS A 146 4.21 18.03 10.35
CA LYS A 146 4.53 18.50 11.71
C LYS A 146 4.48 17.31 12.65
N VAL A 147 5.65 16.84 13.07
CA VAL A 147 5.75 15.70 13.97
C VAL A 147 5.40 16.11 15.40
N LYS A 148 4.35 15.53 15.95
CA LYS A 148 4.02 15.72 17.38
C LYS A 148 5.05 15.00 18.25
N GLU A 149 5.33 15.55 19.44
CA GLU A 149 6.31 14.99 20.38
C GLU A 149 6.04 13.50 20.69
N GLU A 150 4.77 13.16 20.89
CA GLU A 150 4.32 11.78 21.17
C GLU A 150 4.60 10.79 20.03
N HIS A 151 4.80 11.27 18.78
CA HIS A 151 5.04 10.45 17.61
C HIS A 151 6.49 10.45 17.13
N LYS A 152 7.42 11.12 17.85
CA LYS A 152 8.84 11.19 17.45
C LYS A 152 9.48 9.82 17.22
N LYS A 153 9.26 8.88 18.14
CA LYS A 153 9.79 7.52 17.98
C LYS A 153 9.22 6.80 16.76
N LEU A 154 7.92 6.95 16.50
CA LEU A 154 7.29 6.39 15.32
C LEU A 154 7.81 7.05 14.05
N TYR A 155 8.07 8.36 14.08
CA TYR A 155 8.69 9.09 12.96
C TYR A 155 10.09 8.53 12.64
N GLN A 156 10.92 8.25 13.65
CA GLN A 156 12.24 7.62 13.44
C GLN A 156 12.12 6.24 12.79
N TRP A 157 11.14 5.43 13.17
CA TRP A 157 10.84 4.16 12.51
C TRP A 157 10.41 4.34 11.05
N ALA A 158 9.57 5.33 10.78
CA ALA A 158 9.14 5.63 9.42
C ALA A 158 10.30 6.12 8.55
N CYS A 159 11.20 6.98 9.09
CA CYS A 159 12.45 7.36 8.42
C CYS A 159 13.35 6.16 8.15
N PHE A 160 13.51 5.24 9.12
CA PHE A 160 14.28 4.00 8.92
C PHE A 160 13.71 3.14 7.79
N ILE A 161 12.39 3.03 7.68
CA ILE A 161 11.72 2.27 6.61
C ILE A 161 11.97 2.89 5.23
N CYS A 162 12.11 4.22 5.15
CA CYS A 162 12.38 4.96 3.91
C CYS A 162 13.88 5.07 3.56
N ALA A 163 14.79 4.82 4.52
CA ALA A 163 16.21 5.01 4.31
C ALA A 163 16.78 4.01 3.29
N GLU A 164 17.31 4.52 2.18
CA GLU A 164 17.88 3.71 1.08
C GLU A 164 19.36 3.42 1.27
N GLY A 165 20.10 4.25 2.05
CA GLY A 165 21.54 4.15 2.22
C GLY A 165 22.02 4.26 3.67
N GLU A 166 23.33 3.96 3.87
CA GLU A 166 23.97 4.06 5.19
C GLU A 166 23.96 5.50 5.74
N GLU A 167 24.13 6.50 4.88
CA GLU A 167 24.15 7.92 5.26
C GLU A 167 22.81 8.36 5.85
N GLU A 168 21.69 7.95 5.22
CA GLU A 168 20.35 8.25 5.71
C GLU A 168 20.05 7.51 7.02
N ARG A 169 20.47 6.25 7.14
CA ARG A 169 20.36 5.45 8.38
C ARG A 169 21.17 6.06 9.53
N ALA A 170 22.33 6.67 9.23
CA ALA A 170 23.17 7.32 10.23
C ALA A 170 22.57 8.62 10.81
N MET A 171 21.62 9.25 10.10
CA MET A 171 20.89 10.43 10.56
C MET A 171 19.74 10.11 11.52
N ILE A 172 19.36 8.84 11.62
CA ILE A 172 18.27 8.40 12.50
C ILE A 172 18.74 8.45 13.94
N GLU A 173 17.90 9.02 14.82
CA GLU A 173 18.18 9.13 16.23
C GLU A 173 18.45 7.76 16.87
N LYS A 174 19.46 7.66 17.73
CA LYS A 174 19.88 6.38 18.31
C LYS A 174 18.78 5.80 19.22
N ASP A 175 18.13 4.77 18.73
CA ASP A 175 17.19 3.92 19.45
C ASP A 175 17.68 2.48 19.40
N PRO A 176 17.80 1.77 20.54
CA PRO A 176 18.39 0.43 20.59
C PRO A 176 17.64 -0.62 19.77
N TYR A 177 16.36 -0.38 19.48
CA TYR A 177 15.56 -1.27 18.64
C TYR A 177 15.75 -0.98 17.14
N ILE A 178 15.95 0.29 16.76
CA ILE A 178 16.29 0.69 15.39
C ILE A 178 17.73 0.27 15.08
N GLU A 179 18.69 0.44 16.03
CA GLU A 179 20.06 -0.06 15.87
C GLU A 179 20.10 -1.58 15.65
N GLU A 180 19.24 -2.33 16.34
CA GLU A 180 19.09 -3.77 16.11
C GLU A 180 18.54 -4.05 14.70
N ALA A 181 17.57 -3.26 14.24
CA ALA A 181 16.99 -3.41 12.90
C ALA A 181 18.03 -3.10 11.81
N ILE A 182 18.88 -2.09 12.00
CA ILE A 182 19.99 -1.77 11.09
C ILE A 182 20.98 -2.93 11.03
N ARG A 183 21.41 -3.48 12.18
CA ARG A 183 22.32 -4.64 12.22
C ARG A 183 21.75 -5.86 11.52
N GLU A 184 20.49 -6.16 11.72
CA GLU A 184 19.82 -7.27 11.02
C GLU A 184 19.73 -7.03 9.51
N LEU A 185 19.55 -5.79 9.07
CA LEU A 185 19.56 -5.45 7.66
C LEU A 185 20.94 -5.63 7.04
N GLU A 186 22.00 -5.19 7.71
CA GLU A 186 23.40 -5.41 7.29
C GLU A 186 23.76 -6.91 7.20
N LEU A 187 23.28 -7.72 8.15
CA LEU A 187 23.45 -9.17 8.09
C LEU A 187 22.72 -9.81 6.91
N LEU A 188 21.52 -9.30 6.59
CA LEU A 188 20.76 -9.71 5.40
C LEU A 188 21.51 -9.36 4.10
N GLU A 189 22.07 -8.15 4.02
CA GLU A 189 22.83 -7.69 2.86
C GLU A 189 24.11 -8.52 2.61
N ARG A 190 24.68 -9.12 3.66
CA ARG A 190 25.89 -9.98 3.59
C ARG A 190 25.57 -11.46 3.32
N ASP A 191 24.31 -11.87 3.39
CA ASP A 191 23.88 -13.25 3.15
C ASP A 191 23.42 -13.41 1.69
N PRO A 192 24.17 -14.12 0.82
CA PRO A 192 23.86 -14.21 -0.61
C PRO A 192 22.48 -14.83 -0.90
N GLU A 193 22.07 -15.86 -0.14
CA GLU A 193 20.79 -16.53 -0.39
C GLU A 193 19.61 -15.61 -0.05
N ARG A 194 19.72 -14.83 1.03
CA ARG A 194 18.73 -13.85 1.43
C ARG A 194 18.72 -12.63 0.53
N MET A 195 19.88 -12.23 0.01
CA MET A 195 20.01 -11.17 -0.97
C MET A 195 19.35 -11.58 -2.30
N ASP A 196 19.54 -12.80 -2.76
CA ASP A 196 18.88 -13.32 -3.96
C ASP A 196 17.36 -13.34 -3.81
N GLU A 197 16.84 -13.76 -2.64
CA GLU A 197 15.39 -13.69 -2.36
C GLU A 197 14.88 -12.23 -2.36
N TYR A 198 15.64 -11.29 -1.81
CA TYR A 198 15.31 -9.87 -1.81
C TYR A 198 15.30 -9.29 -3.23
N LEU A 199 16.35 -9.55 -4.02
CA LEU A 199 16.45 -9.10 -5.42
C LEU A 199 15.35 -9.69 -6.30
N PHE A 200 15.00 -10.96 -6.08
CA PHE A 200 13.87 -11.59 -6.77
C PHE A 200 12.54 -10.89 -6.45
N ARG A 201 12.32 -10.53 -5.19
CA ARG A 201 11.11 -9.76 -4.79
C ARG A 201 11.10 -8.36 -5.37
N GLN A 202 12.25 -7.66 -5.38
CA GLN A 202 12.37 -6.34 -6.02
C GLN A 202 12.07 -6.40 -7.51
N LYS A 203 12.62 -7.40 -8.21
CA LYS A 203 12.33 -7.62 -9.63
C LYS A 203 10.84 -7.82 -9.87
N ASN A 204 10.18 -8.69 -9.10
CA ASN A 204 8.75 -8.93 -9.24
C ASN A 204 7.92 -7.65 -8.99
N LEU A 205 8.35 -6.80 -8.06
CA LEU A 205 7.70 -5.51 -7.80
C LEU A 205 7.90 -4.56 -8.97
N SER A 206 9.11 -4.46 -9.52
CA SER A 206 9.43 -3.63 -10.68
C SER A 206 8.64 -4.07 -11.91
N ASP A 207 8.56 -5.38 -12.16
CA ASP A 207 7.77 -5.96 -13.26
C ASP A 207 6.28 -5.62 -13.08
N TYR A 208 5.76 -5.72 -11.86
CA TYR A 208 4.37 -5.35 -11.54
C TYR A 208 4.10 -3.85 -11.75
N VAL A 209 5.01 -2.97 -11.31
CA VAL A 209 4.91 -1.51 -11.53
C VAL A 209 4.87 -1.20 -13.02
N THR A 210 5.81 -1.75 -13.77
CA THR A 210 5.90 -1.59 -15.23
C THR A 210 4.62 -2.04 -15.92
N GLN A 211 4.08 -3.20 -15.53
CA GLN A 211 2.83 -3.72 -16.08
C GLN A 211 1.63 -2.84 -15.72
N MET A 212 1.58 -2.31 -14.49
CA MET A 212 0.51 -1.39 -14.06
C MET A 212 0.56 -0.06 -14.82
N GLU A 213 1.76 0.52 -15.02
CA GLU A 213 1.94 1.72 -15.83
C GLU A 213 1.54 1.51 -17.27
N TYR A 214 1.93 0.37 -17.85
CA TYR A 214 1.52 -0.01 -19.20
C TYR A 214 -0.01 -0.11 -19.30
N SER A 215 -0.65 -0.85 -18.39
CA SER A 215 -2.11 -1.01 -18.38
C SER A 215 -2.86 0.32 -18.18
N ARG A 216 -2.31 1.24 -17.37
CA ARG A 216 -2.87 2.58 -17.18
C ARG A 216 -2.80 3.38 -18.48
N LYS A 217 -1.63 3.42 -19.12
CA LYS A 217 -1.44 4.11 -20.41
C LYS A 217 -2.32 3.51 -21.49
N GLU A 218 -2.41 2.17 -21.57
CA GLU A 218 -3.31 1.48 -22.50
C GLU A 218 -4.76 1.91 -22.28
N GLY A 219 -5.21 2.00 -21.02
CA GLY A 219 -6.57 2.45 -20.69
C GLY A 219 -6.84 3.92 -21.07
N GLU A 220 -5.88 4.82 -20.82
CA GLU A 220 -5.96 6.23 -21.19
C GLU A 220 -6.05 6.39 -22.72
N TYR A 221 -5.12 5.80 -23.46
CA TYR A 221 -5.08 5.93 -24.92
C TYR A 221 -6.23 5.19 -25.62
N THR A 222 -6.67 4.04 -25.13
CA THR A 222 -7.86 3.37 -25.71
C THR A 222 -9.12 4.21 -25.55
N LYS A 223 -9.24 4.98 -24.45
CA LYS A 223 -10.30 5.97 -24.27
C LYS A 223 -10.19 7.11 -25.30
N VAL A 224 -8.99 7.64 -25.50
CA VAL A 224 -8.74 8.69 -26.51
C VAL A 224 -9.06 8.17 -27.91
N ILE A 225 -8.62 6.97 -28.28
CA ILE A 225 -8.91 6.31 -29.56
C ILE A 225 -10.43 6.18 -29.79
N ASP A 226 -11.18 5.73 -28.78
CA ASP A 226 -12.66 5.64 -28.84
C ASP A 226 -13.31 7.01 -29.11
N LEU A 227 -12.85 8.06 -28.44
CA LEU A 227 -13.34 9.42 -28.63
C LEU A 227 -12.98 9.97 -30.02
N VAL A 228 -11.77 9.72 -30.51
CA VAL A 228 -11.32 10.08 -31.85
C VAL A 228 -12.18 9.39 -32.91
N GLN A 229 -12.39 8.07 -32.79
CA GLN A 229 -13.27 7.31 -33.70
C GLN A 229 -14.68 7.94 -33.80
N LYS A 230 -15.30 8.23 -32.64
CA LYS A 230 -16.62 8.84 -32.59
C LYS A 230 -16.68 10.23 -33.24
N LYS A 231 -15.63 11.04 -33.09
CA LYS A 231 -15.55 12.39 -33.70
C LYS A 231 -15.27 12.30 -35.20
N MET A 232 -14.43 11.36 -35.67
CA MET A 232 -14.22 11.09 -37.10
C MET A 232 -15.51 10.63 -37.78
N GLN A 233 -16.30 9.76 -37.17
CA GLN A 233 -17.63 9.35 -37.67
C GLN A 233 -18.60 10.51 -37.81
N ARG A 234 -18.44 11.58 -37.02
CA ARG A 234 -19.21 12.82 -37.11
C ARG A 234 -18.64 13.84 -38.11
N GLY A 235 -17.62 13.43 -38.89
CA GLY A 235 -17.02 14.28 -39.92
C GLY A 235 -16.09 15.38 -39.40
N LYS A 236 -15.64 15.33 -38.17
CA LYS A 236 -14.68 16.29 -37.62
C LYS A 236 -13.28 16.11 -38.21
N THR A 237 -12.60 17.22 -38.44
CA THR A 237 -11.21 17.28 -38.89
C THR A 237 -10.25 16.91 -37.73
N GLU A 238 -9.03 16.51 -38.07
CA GLU A 238 -7.99 16.19 -37.04
C GLU A 238 -7.69 17.37 -36.11
N ALA A 239 -7.69 18.61 -36.67
CA ALA A 239 -7.49 19.81 -35.89
C ALA A 239 -8.64 20.07 -34.90
N GLU A 240 -9.91 19.93 -35.37
CA GLU A 240 -11.10 20.06 -34.51
C GLU A 240 -11.17 18.97 -33.43
N ILE A 241 -10.61 17.78 -33.70
CA ILE A 241 -10.56 16.68 -32.76
C ILE A 241 -9.52 16.97 -31.68
N ALA A 242 -8.32 17.41 -32.07
CA ALA A 242 -7.25 17.78 -31.16
C ALA A 242 -7.69 18.90 -30.20
N ASP A 243 -8.29 19.97 -30.73
CA ASP A 243 -8.83 21.08 -29.95
C ASP A 243 -9.91 20.60 -28.95
N ALA A 244 -10.86 19.80 -29.43
CA ALA A 244 -11.99 19.34 -28.63
C ALA A 244 -11.62 18.27 -27.56
N LEU A 245 -10.45 17.66 -27.65
CA LEU A 245 -9.93 16.70 -26.68
C LEU A 245 -8.80 17.29 -25.82
N GLU A 246 -8.36 18.52 -26.12
CA GLU A 246 -7.22 19.20 -25.49
C GLU A 246 -5.94 18.34 -25.57
N GLU A 247 -5.78 17.63 -26.71
CA GLU A 247 -4.67 16.70 -26.95
C GLU A 247 -3.71 17.24 -28.02
N ASP A 248 -2.47 16.78 -27.99
CA ASP A 248 -1.47 17.15 -28.97
C ASP A 248 -1.90 16.84 -30.41
N PRO A 249 -1.88 17.82 -31.33
CA PRO A 249 -2.31 17.61 -32.71
C PRO A 249 -1.57 16.50 -33.46
N GLN A 250 -0.26 16.29 -33.20
CA GLN A 250 0.52 15.25 -33.83
C GLN A 250 0.09 13.87 -33.34
N THR A 251 -0.20 13.73 -32.06
CA THR A 251 -0.75 12.53 -31.44
C THR A 251 -2.10 12.17 -32.07
N ILE A 252 -3.01 13.14 -32.18
CA ILE A 252 -4.33 12.92 -32.78
C ILE A 252 -4.23 12.56 -34.27
N ALA A 253 -3.40 13.24 -35.06
CA ALA A 253 -3.17 12.91 -36.45
C ALA A 253 -2.63 11.48 -36.62
N SER A 254 -1.71 11.09 -35.75
CA SER A 254 -1.16 9.74 -35.71
C SER A 254 -2.23 8.68 -35.39
N ILE A 255 -3.08 8.90 -34.40
CA ILE A 255 -4.19 8.02 -34.03
C ILE A 255 -5.21 7.94 -35.18
N CYS A 256 -5.60 9.07 -35.78
CA CYS A 256 -6.51 9.10 -36.94
C CYS A 256 -5.98 8.27 -38.11
N ARG A 257 -4.68 8.36 -38.36
CA ARG A 257 -4.02 7.54 -39.39
C ARG A 257 -4.15 6.05 -39.10
N MET A 258 -3.93 5.62 -37.83
CA MET A 258 -4.06 4.20 -37.46
C MET A 258 -5.50 3.72 -37.57
N ILE A 259 -6.48 4.52 -37.18
CA ILE A 259 -7.91 4.19 -37.31
C ILE A 259 -8.26 3.96 -38.78
N ARG A 260 -7.75 4.79 -39.70
CA ARG A 260 -7.98 4.63 -41.15
C ARG A 260 -7.29 3.39 -41.72
N LEU A 261 -6.11 3.02 -41.21
CA LEU A 261 -5.36 1.81 -41.64
C LEU A 261 -6.02 0.52 -41.15
N TYR A 262 -6.65 0.59 -39.95
CA TYR A 262 -7.25 -0.59 -39.30
C TYR A 262 -8.73 -0.33 -38.92
N PRO A 263 -9.62 -0.14 -39.91
CA PRO A 263 -11.00 0.33 -39.69
C PRO A 263 -11.88 -0.69 -38.94
N SER A 264 -11.51 -1.98 -38.98
CA SER A 264 -12.27 -3.07 -38.32
C SER A 264 -11.63 -3.57 -37.03
N SER A 265 -10.50 -3.00 -36.62
CA SER A 265 -9.81 -3.40 -35.40
C SER A 265 -10.40 -2.78 -34.15
N SER A 266 -10.28 -3.49 -33.03
CA SER A 266 -10.63 -2.97 -31.73
C SER A 266 -9.70 -1.81 -31.34
N LYS A 267 -10.13 -0.98 -30.38
CA LYS A 267 -9.33 0.15 -29.88
C LYS A 267 -8.02 -0.33 -29.23
N GLU A 268 -8.03 -1.52 -28.63
CA GLU A 268 -6.86 -2.18 -28.03
C GLU A 268 -5.86 -2.61 -29.10
N GLU A 269 -6.33 -3.16 -30.24
CA GLU A 269 -5.48 -3.51 -31.38
C GLU A 269 -4.91 -2.27 -32.05
N ILE A 270 -5.70 -1.21 -32.20
CA ILE A 270 -5.24 0.07 -32.73
C ILE A 270 -4.16 0.66 -31.83
N TYR A 271 -4.34 0.64 -30.50
CA TYR A 271 -3.34 1.08 -29.54
C TYR A 271 -2.02 0.32 -29.69
N LYS A 272 -2.07 -1.01 -29.72
CA LYS A 272 -0.88 -1.86 -29.92
C LYS A 272 -0.16 -1.56 -31.23
N ALA A 273 -0.91 -1.41 -32.31
CA ALA A 273 -0.36 -1.06 -33.61
C ALA A 273 0.25 0.35 -33.64
N TRP A 274 -0.33 1.30 -32.89
CA TRP A 274 0.18 2.66 -32.77
C TRP A 274 1.49 2.72 -31.96
N GLN A 275 1.60 1.96 -30.87
CA GLN A 275 2.81 1.86 -30.03
C GLN A 275 3.99 1.21 -30.78
N ASN A 276 3.73 0.21 -31.63
CA ASN A 276 4.76 -0.55 -32.36
C ASN A 276 5.27 0.14 -33.63
N LYS A 277 4.97 1.44 -33.85
CA LYS A 277 5.54 2.19 -34.96
C LYS A 277 7.02 2.45 -34.77
N PRO A 278 7.89 2.16 -35.76
CA PRO A 278 9.26 2.68 -35.75
C PRO A 278 9.21 4.20 -35.92
N GLY A 279 9.59 4.96 -34.89
CA GLY A 279 9.82 6.39 -34.97
C GLY A 279 8.86 7.30 -34.19
N THR A 280 8.52 6.95 -32.94
CA THR A 280 7.99 7.90 -31.95
C THR A 280 8.94 7.89 -30.73
N ASP A 281 10.14 8.41 -30.94
CA ASP A 281 11.00 8.93 -29.88
C ASP A 281 10.78 10.44 -29.77
#